data_ca1db94307ea55c25da158c753690f40
#
_entry.id   ca1db94307ea55c25da158c753690f40
#
_cell.length_a   1.000
_cell.length_b   1.000
_cell.length_c   1.000
_cell.angle_alpha   90.00
_cell.angle_beta   90.00
_cell.angle_gamma   90.00
#
_symmetry.space_group_name_H-M   'P 1'
#
loop_
_entity.id
_entity.type
_entity.pdbx_description
1 polymer ?
#
loop_
_entity_poly.entity_id
_entity_poly.type
_entity_poly.pdbx_seq_one_letter_code
_entity_poly.pdbx_strand_id
1 'polypeptide(L)'
;DDYELLRSKAQYYTYGASFGGPIIKDKLFFFVNGEYEDNVTAGSNYRPRTALGESYSGGNIHRPLQSDMDDMRGFLLNKYNFDPGKYNDYSTDTPAYRVMARVDWNANQNNKVSFRFTKTHTKDSNFPTSSVSPLSTSALYPGGTSTEVIDGKPVGTIAPGQGRTSKYALSFSNSNYYQVRDFTSVAGEWNSRMAQGAMNNMLRFAYSYQDEPRSFDGPLFPTVDILQDGAVYANFGADLFTAGNLRQTKVFTITDEFNWNVGINKFMAGFQYEHTKAINGYMLGGAGYYVYSSWSDFVNDETPKAFAITHSNSPDMSQFLAELKFQQYSLYLQDEVSVSENFKVTGGLRFELPTYPSLKNNYNEEFAKL
;
A
#
# COMPACT_ATOMS: atom_id res chain seq x y z
N ASP A 1 39.77 -13.60 5.88
CA ASP A 1 38.38 -13.19 6.23
C ASP A 1 37.52 -13.25 4.98
N ASP A 2 37.15 -14.49 4.62
CA ASP A 2 36.22 -14.71 3.49
C ASP A 2 34.80 -14.35 3.94
N TYR A 3 34.44 -13.10 3.79
CA TYR A 3 33.02 -12.69 3.77
C TYR A 3 32.39 -13.24 2.50
N GLU A 4 31.87 -14.43 2.56
CA GLU A 4 30.99 -14.95 1.53
C GLU A 4 29.70 -14.13 1.59
N LEU A 5 29.66 -13.04 0.79
CA LEU A 5 28.45 -12.28 0.58
C LEU A 5 27.44 -13.19 -0.11
N LEU A 6 26.43 -13.66 0.62
CA LEU A 6 25.26 -14.31 0.03
C LEU A 6 24.64 -13.29 -0.94
N ARG A 7 24.89 -13.46 -2.23
CA ARG A 7 24.35 -12.62 -3.28
C ARG A 7 23.01 -13.21 -3.71
N SER A 8 21.96 -12.88 -2.99
CA SER A 8 20.60 -13.10 -3.50
C SER A 8 20.50 -12.44 -4.88
N LYS A 9 19.84 -13.12 -5.81
CA LYS A 9 19.67 -12.60 -7.16
C LYS A 9 18.87 -11.30 -7.11
N ALA A 10 19.42 -10.23 -7.68
CA ALA A 10 18.71 -8.98 -7.97
C ALA A 10 18.77 -8.75 -9.48
N GLN A 11 17.62 -8.43 -10.07
CA GLN A 11 17.48 -8.29 -11.51
C GLN A 11 16.38 -7.28 -11.81
N TYR A 12 16.62 -6.41 -12.77
CA TYR A 12 15.62 -5.45 -13.23
C TYR A 12 15.67 -5.34 -14.75
N TYR A 13 14.54 -5.65 -15.39
CA TYR A 13 14.37 -5.47 -16.83
C TYR A 13 13.07 -4.74 -17.09
N THR A 14 13.09 -3.83 -18.05
CA THR A 14 11.89 -3.15 -18.54
C THR A 14 11.73 -3.45 -20.03
N TYR A 15 10.54 -3.87 -20.39
CA TYR A 15 10.12 -4.12 -21.77
C TYR A 15 8.94 -3.20 -22.08
N GLY A 16 9.02 -2.48 -23.18
CA GLY A 16 7.94 -1.58 -23.53
C GLY A 16 7.80 -1.39 -25.03
N ALA A 17 6.59 -1.11 -25.44
CA ALA A 17 6.28 -0.76 -26.82
C ALA A 17 5.15 0.26 -26.87
N SER A 18 5.22 1.14 -27.87
CA SER A 18 4.13 2.06 -28.17
C SER A 18 3.78 2.00 -29.66
N PHE A 19 2.51 2.15 -29.94
CA PHE A 19 2.01 2.17 -31.30
C PHE A 19 0.88 3.17 -31.43
N GLY A 20 0.86 3.95 -32.50
CA GLY A 20 -0.18 4.94 -32.73
C GLY A 20 -0.20 5.42 -34.15
N GLY A 21 -1.33 6.00 -34.53
CA GLY A 21 -1.51 6.53 -35.87
C GLY A 21 -2.96 6.90 -36.18
N PRO A 22 -3.25 7.31 -37.40
CA PRO A 22 -4.60 7.60 -37.86
C PRO A 22 -5.40 6.32 -38.11
N ILE A 23 -6.59 6.19 -37.50
CA ILE A 23 -7.61 5.24 -37.92
C ILE A 23 -8.34 5.81 -39.14
N ILE A 24 -8.66 7.12 -39.08
CA ILE A 24 -9.19 7.89 -40.22
C ILE A 24 -8.31 9.12 -40.36
N LYS A 25 -7.70 9.28 -41.54
CA LYS A 25 -6.80 10.37 -41.81
C LYS A 25 -7.42 11.72 -41.46
N ASP A 26 -6.66 12.54 -40.73
CA ASP A 26 -7.01 13.89 -40.25
C ASP A 26 -8.20 13.95 -39.26
N LYS A 27 -8.87 12.81 -38.97
CA LYS A 27 -10.07 12.77 -38.14
C LYS A 27 -9.95 11.96 -36.86
N LEU A 28 -9.49 10.72 -36.95
CA LEU A 28 -9.51 9.81 -35.82
C LEU A 28 -8.15 9.17 -35.65
N PHE A 29 -7.58 9.31 -34.47
CA PHE A 29 -6.27 8.82 -34.13
C PHE A 29 -6.36 7.91 -32.90
N PHE A 30 -5.45 6.99 -32.81
CA PHE A 30 -5.26 6.19 -31.62
C PHE A 30 -3.79 6.18 -31.20
N PHE A 31 -3.57 5.91 -29.94
CA PHE A 31 -2.26 5.65 -29.35
C PHE A 31 -2.41 4.59 -28.28
N VAL A 32 -1.52 3.59 -28.26
CA VAL A 32 -1.40 2.59 -27.22
C VAL A 32 0.04 2.49 -26.77
N ASN A 33 0.23 2.32 -25.46
CA ASN A 33 1.52 2.08 -24.86
C ASN A 33 1.38 0.94 -23.86
N GLY A 34 2.34 0.03 -23.83
CA GLY A 34 2.46 -1.02 -22.83
C GLY A 34 3.89 -1.11 -22.34
N GLU A 35 4.05 -1.28 -21.02
CA GLU A 35 5.31 -1.47 -20.35
C GLU A 35 5.18 -2.58 -19.32
N TYR A 36 6.17 -3.45 -19.25
CA TYR A 36 6.29 -4.51 -18.27
C TYR A 36 7.67 -4.43 -17.62
N GLU A 37 7.70 -4.48 -16.30
CA GLU A 37 8.92 -4.54 -15.50
C GLU A 37 9.03 -5.93 -14.87
N ASP A 38 10.13 -6.61 -15.12
CA ASP A 38 10.55 -7.82 -14.44
C ASP A 38 11.55 -7.41 -13.36
N ASN A 39 11.08 -7.34 -12.12
CA ASN A 39 11.85 -6.86 -11.00
C ASN A 39 11.99 -7.98 -9.95
N VAL A 40 13.21 -8.47 -9.80
CA VAL A 40 13.59 -9.44 -8.78
C VAL A 40 14.47 -8.72 -7.78
N THR A 41 14.02 -8.62 -6.54
CA THR A 41 14.77 -8.00 -5.44
C THR A 41 15.36 -9.06 -4.52
N ALA A 42 16.53 -8.75 -3.96
CA ALA A 42 17.12 -9.61 -2.95
C ALA A 42 16.23 -9.67 -1.72
N GLY A 43 16.03 -10.86 -1.19
CA GLY A 43 15.40 -11.08 0.10
C GLY A 43 16.36 -10.79 1.26
N SER A 44 16.21 -11.50 2.37
CA SER A 44 17.09 -11.32 3.53
C SER A 44 18.54 -11.65 3.20
N ASN A 45 19.46 -10.75 3.55
CA ASN A 45 20.89 -10.95 3.48
C ASN A 45 21.45 -11.63 4.76
N TYR A 46 20.60 -11.86 5.75
CA TYR A 46 20.98 -12.49 6.99
C TYR A 46 20.97 -14.01 6.86
N ARG A 47 21.93 -14.67 7.48
CA ARG A 47 22.02 -16.12 7.53
C ARG A 47 22.08 -16.64 8.97
N PRO A 48 21.67 -17.89 9.22
CA PRO A 48 21.85 -18.53 10.49
C PRO A 48 23.33 -18.86 10.76
N ARG A 49 23.63 -19.20 11.98
CA ARG A 49 24.87 -19.87 12.34
C ARG A 49 24.85 -21.32 11.86
N THR A 50 26.00 -21.81 11.45
CA THR A 50 26.18 -23.21 11.05
C THR A 50 26.59 -24.10 12.23
N ALA A 51 27.12 -23.49 13.30
CA ALA A 51 27.53 -24.18 14.53
C ALA A 51 27.31 -23.30 15.76
N LEU A 52 27.11 -23.91 16.94
CA LEU A 52 26.86 -23.20 18.22
C LEU A 52 27.98 -22.20 18.58
N GLY A 53 29.24 -22.51 18.25
CA GLY A 53 30.38 -21.64 18.53
C GLY A 53 30.58 -20.50 17.55
N GLU A 54 29.81 -20.43 16.47
CA GLU A 54 29.93 -19.36 15.49
C GLU A 54 29.42 -18.04 16.08
N SER A 55 30.22 -16.99 15.94
CA SER A 55 29.85 -15.63 16.44
C SER A 55 28.79 -14.98 15.56
N TYR A 56 27.83 -14.29 16.19
CA TYR A 56 26.83 -13.47 15.56
C TYR A 56 26.87 -11.99 16.04
N SER A 57 28.03 -11.59 16.54
CA SER A 57 28.24 -10.23 17.09
C SER A 57 28.43 -9.16 16.04
N GLY A 58 28.61 -9.51 14.78
CA GLY A 58 28.80 -8.59 13.67
C GLY A 58 28.45 -9.20 12.32
N GLY A 59 28.29 -8.37 11.30
CA GLY A 59 27.97 -8.78 9.94
C GLY A 59 26.52 -9.26 9.74
N ASN A 60 26.35 -10.18 8.80
CA ASN A 60 25.04 -10.72 8.40
C ASN A 60 24.69 -12.07 9.05
N ILE A 61 25.44 -12.49 10.08
CA ILE A 61 25.18 -13.73 10.83
C ILE A 61 24.25 -13.43 12.00
N HIS A 62 23.12 -14.12 12.07
CA HIS A 62 22.14 -14.01 13.12
C HIS A 62 22.19 -15.24 14.05
N ARG A 63 21.66 -15.08 15.28
CA ARG A 63 21.72 -16.07 16.35
C ARG A 63 21.15 -17.46 16.02
N PRO A 64 20.04 -17.60 15.27
CA PRO A 64 19.47 -18.91 14.99
C PRO A 64 20.46 -19.87 14.33
N LEU A 65 20.35 -21.15 14.68
CA LEU A 65 21.10 -22.21 14.02
C LEU A 65 20.40 -22.68 12.76
N GLN A 66 21.17 -23.03 11.75
CA GLN A 66 20.63 -23.58 10.52
C GLN A 66 19.81 -24.85 10.76
N SER A 67 20.33 -25.76 11.58
CA SER A 67 19.62 -26.99 11.96
C SER A 67 18.25 -26.71 12.56
N ASP A 68 18.14 -25.71 13.44
CA ASP A 68 16.89 -25.37 14.11
C ASP A 68 15.87 -24.80 13.12
N MET A 69 16.32 -23.93 12.20
CA MET A 69 15.47 -23.35 11.17
C MET A 69 14.96 -24.42 10.19
N ASP A 70 15.81 -25.39 9.82
CA ASP A 70 15.44 -26.50 8.95
C ASP A 70 14.44 -27.44 9.65
N ASP A 71 14.67 -27.75 10.93
CA ASP A 71 13.76 -28.55 11.75
C ASP A 71 12.38 -27.87 11.91
N MET A 72 12.37 -26.55 12.17
CA MET A 72 11.13 -25.76 12.24
C MET A 72 10.35 -25.82 10.94
N ARG A 73 11.00 -25.63 9.80
CA ARG A 73 10.37 -25.74 8.49
C ARG A 73 9.79 -27.12 8.24
N GLY A 74 10.58 -28.17 8.53
CA GLY A 74 10.15 -29.55 8.39
C GLY A 74 8.92 -29.87 9.26
N PHE A 75 8.92 -29.43 10.51
CA PHE A 75 7.81 -29.62 11.42
C PHE A 75 6.53 -28.92 10.94
N LEU A 76 6.63 -27.64 10.54
CA LEU A 76 5.49 -26.86 10.05
C LEU A 76 4.86 -27.48 8.80
N LEU A 77 5.71 -27.95 7.88
CA LEU A 77 5.25 -28.64 6.67
C LEU A 77 4.55 -29.96 7.02
N ASN A 78 5.11 -30.76 7.90
CA ASN A 78 4.57 -32.08 8.23
C ASN A 78 3.31 -32.03 9.10
N LYS A 79 3.28 -31.15 10.12
CA LYS A 79 2.17 -31.06 11.08
C LYS A 79 0.99 -30.24 10.54
N TYR A 80 1.29 -29.12 9.86
CA TYR A 80 0.26 -28.16 9.45
C TYR A 80 0.07 -28.04 7.94
N ASN A 81 0.83 -28.81 7.14
CA ASN A 81 0.91 -28.66 5.69
C ASN A 81 1.19 -27.19 5.26
N PHE A 82 2.05 -26.52 6.05
CA PHE A 82 2.40 -25.13 5.89
C PHE A 82 3.90 -24.99 5.63
N ASP A 83 4.28 -24.55 4.43
CA ASP A 83 5.66 -24.21 4.10
C ASP A 83 5.89 -22.71 4.45
N PRO A 84 6.67 -22.40 5.47
CA PRO A 84 7.01 -21.01 5.81
C PRO A 84 7.97 -20.35 4.82
N GLY A 85 8.45 -21.09 3.82
CA GLY A 85 9.41 -20.63 2.84
C GLY A 85 10.85 -20.71 3.31
N LYS A 86 11.71 -19.88 2.73
CA LYS A 86 13.14 -19.79 3.08
C LYS A 86 13.36 -18.74 4.16
N TYR A 87 14.43 -18.86 4.90
CA TYR A 87 14.87 -17.89 5.91
C TYR A 87 16.16 -17.14 5.52
N ASN A 88 16.83 -17.58 4.46
CA ASN A 88 18.01 -16.94 3.87
C ASN A 88 18.10 -17.27 2.38
N ASP A 89 18.99 -16.58 1.65
CA ASP A 89 19.30 -16.82 0.24
C ASP A 89 18.06 -17.00 -0.65
N TYR A 90 17.17 -16.01 -0.59
CA TYR A 90 15.99 -15.96 -1.45
C TYR A 90 15.86 -14.60 -2.12
N SER A 91 15.08 -14.58 -3.17
CA SER A 91 14.69 -13.35 -3.88
C SER A 91 13.17 -13.26 -3.94
N THR A 92 12.66 -12.07 -4.11
CA THR A 92 11.23 -11.79 -4.24
C THR A 92 10.94 -11.18 -5.60
N ASP A 93 9.90 -11.68 -6.26
CA ASP A 93 9.46 -11.17 -7.56
C ASP A 93 8.41 -10.08 -7.34
N THR A 94 8.69 -8.90 -7.89
CA THR A 94 7.82 -7.73 -7.80
C THR A 94 7.56 -7.15 -9.20
N PRO A 95 6.85 -7.92 -10.06
CA PRO A 95 6.56 -7.47 -11.41
C PRO A 95 5.64 -6.27 -11.41
N ALA A 96 5.80 -5.39 -12.41
CA ALA A 96 4.92 -4.26 -12.62
C ALA A 96 4.52 -4.17 -14.09
N TYR A 97 3.32 -3.66 -14.36
CA TYR A 97 2.91 -3.34 -15.72
C TYR A 97 2.15 -2.01 -15.79
N ARG A 98 2.30 -1.34 -16.90
CA ARG A 98 1.60 -0.10 -17.23
C ARG A 98 1.05 -0.21 -18.63
N VAL A 99 -0.23 0.11 -18.78
CA VAL A 99 -0.90 0.15 -20.09
C VAL A 99 -1.65 1.47 -20.20
N MET A 100 -1.51 2.11 -21.35
CA MET A 100 -2.26 3.30 -21.70
C MET A 100 -2.81 3.18 -23.11
N ALA A 101 -4.07 3.55 -23.27
CA ALA A 101 -4.71 3.69 -24.58
C ALA A 101 -5.38 5.07 -24.68
N ARG A 102 -5.26 5.69 -25.84
CA ARG A 102 -5.87 6.99 -26.11
C ARG A 102 -6.49 6.98 -27.51
N VAL A 103 -7.64 7.65 -27.62
CA VAL A 103 -8.29 7.93 -28.89
C VAL A 103 -8.53 9.44 -28.97
N ASP A 104 -8.16 10.06 -30.07
CA ASP A 104 -8.37 11.46 -30.38
C ASP A 104 -9.23 11.58 -31.63
N TRP A 105 -10.36 12.27 -31.50
CA TRP A 105 -11.33 12.48 -32.57
C TRP A 105 -11.50 13.96 -32.88
N ASN A 106 -11.05 14.38 -34.05
CA ASN A 106 -11.38 15.68 -34.65
C ASN A 106 -12.76 15.57 -35.29
N ALA A 107 -13.84 15.73 -34.49
CA ALA A 107 -15.21 15.55 -34.95
C ALA A 107 -15.57 16.53 -36.09
N ASN A 108 -15.07 17.77 -36.00
CA ASN A 108 -15.08 18.81 -37.03
C ASN A 108 -14.01 19.86 -36.72
N GLN A 109 -13.95 20.94 -37.50
CA GLN A 109 -12.97 22.02 -37.33
C GLN A 109 -13.03 22.70 -35.96
N ASN A 110 -14.18 22.66 -35.30
CA ASN A 110 -14.44 23.33 -34.03
C ASN A 110 -14.49 22.39 -32.82
N ASN A 111 -14.62 21.08 -33.03
CA ASN A 111 -14.82 20.12 -31.95
C ASN A 111 -13.78 19.01 -31.99
N LYS A 112 -13.09 18.84 -30.87
CA LYS A 112 -12.15 17.75 -30.61
C LYS A 112 -12.58 16.98 -29.38
N VAL A 113 -12.58 15.67 -29.47
CA VAL A 113 -12.87 14.77 -28.36
C VAL A 113 -11.69 13.86 -28.15
N SER A 114 -11.27 13.66 -26.92
CA SER A 114 -10.27 12.65 -26.57
C SER A 114 -10.81 11.74 -25.48
N PHE A 115 -10.37 10.49 -25.54
CA PHE A 115 -10.62 9.50 -24.50
C PHE A 115 -9.31 8.80 -24.16
N ARG A 116 -9.04 8.62 -22.86
CA ARG A 116 -7.85 7.95 -22.34
C ARG A 116 -8.21 6.91 -21.31
N PHE A 117 -7.61 5.75 -21.43
CA PHE A 117 -7.60 4.68 -20.44
C PHE A 117 -6.16 4.47 -19.94
N THR A 118 -6.00 4.27 -18.64
CA THR A 118 -4.71 3.92 -18.03
C THR A 118 -4.94 2.81 -17.00
N LYS A 119 -4.08 1.79 -17.03
CA LYS A 119 -4.02 0.74 -16.01
C LYS A 119 -2.55 0.58 -15.60
N THR A 120 -2.31 0.60 -14.28
CA THR A 120 -1.01 0.24 -13.71
C THR A 120 -1.18 -0.79 -12.61
N HIS A 121 -0.21 -1.66 -12.49
CA HIS A 121 -0.05 -2.60 -11.42
C HIS A 121 1.39 -2.57 -10.95
N THR A 122 1.60 -2.41 -9.65
CA THR A 122 2.91 -2.54 -9.02
C THR A 122 2.78 -3.34 -7.73
N LYS A 123 3.86 -4.04 -7.38
CA LYS A 123 3.95 -4.85 -6.17
C LYS A 123 5.31 -4.59 -5.53
N ASP A 124 5.32 -4.10 -4.29
CA ASP A 124 6.56 -3.85 -3.53
C ASP A 124 6.68 -4.89 -2.41
N SER A 125 7.84 -5.51 -2.28
CA SER A 125 8.14 -6.46 -1.20
C SER A 125 8.63 -5.72 0.05
N ASN A 126 8.15 -6.13 1.20
CA ASN A 126 8.53 -5.61 2.51
C ASN A 126 8.87 -6.75 3.46
N PHE A 127 9.85 -6.53 4.33
CA PHE A 127 10.17 -7.44 5.42
C PHE A 127 9.11 -7.37 6.53
N PRO A 128 9.03 -8.39 7.40
CA PRO A 128 8.12 -8.37 8.54
C PRO A 128 8.30 -7.13 9.39
N THR A 129 7.19 -6.61 9.92
CA THR A 129 7.24 -5.49 10.86
C THR A 129 8.00 -5.85 12.14
N SER A 130 8.71 -4.88 12.70
CA SER A 130 9.33 -5.00 14.02
C SER A 130 8.33 -4.87 15.18
N SER A 131 7.11 -4.39 14.90
CA SER A 131 6.09 -4.16 15.92
C SER A 131 5.64 -5.46 16.59
N VAL A 132 5.51 -5.42 17.91
CA VAL A 132 4.94 -6.48 18.75
C VAL A 132 3.57 -6.10 19.29
N SER A 133 3.00 -4.98 18.84
CA SER A 133 1.62 -4.60 19.14
C SER A 133 0.64 -5.66 18.55
N PRO A 134 -0.46 -6.03 19.24
CA PRO A 134 -0.97 -5.49 20.50
C PRO A 134 -0.35 -6.12 21.77
N LEU A 135 0.63 -6.98 21.64
CA LEU A 135 1.27 -7.67 22.76
C LEU A 135 2.41 -6.84 23.38
N SER A 136 2.44 -5.54 23.17
CA SER A 136 3.27 -4.64 23.98
C SER A 136 2.83 -4.68 25.44
N THR A 137 3.77 -4.51 26.36
CA THR A 137 3.52 -4.53 27.80
C THR A 137 2.35 -3.68 28.23
N SER A 138 2.14 -2.52 27.62
CA SER A 138 1.00 -1.63 27.90
C SER A 138 -0.37 -2.18 27.49
N ALA A 139 -0.44 -3.08 26.51
CA ALA A 139 -1.71 -3.66 26.07
C ALA A 139 -2.12 -4.89 26.88
N LEU A 140 -1.13 -5.70 27.33
CA LEU A 140 -1.37 -6.89 28.13
C LEU A 140 -1.59 -6.59 29.61
N TYR A 141 -1.05 -5.48 30.10
CA TYR A 141 -1.15 -5.06 31.51
C TYR A 141 -1.62 -3.60 31.52
N PRO A 142 -2.94 -3.36 31.53
CA PRO A 142 -3.49 -2.01 31.71
C PRO A 142 -2.93 -1.38 32.99
N GLY A 143 -2.10 -0.35 32.86
CA GLY A 143 -1.40 0.30 33.99
C GLY A 143 0.01 -0.23 34.23
N GLY A 144 0.47 -1.27 33.50
CA GLY A 144 1.87 -1.72 33.54
C GLY A 144 2.77 -0.82 32.68
N THR A 145 3.89 -0.42 33.24
CA THR A 145 4.93 0.27 32.47
C THR A 145 5.81 -0.76 31.77
N SER A 146 6.41 -0.40 30.62
CA SER A 146 7.38 -1.24 29.88
C SER A 146 8.64 -1.62 30.70
N THR A 147 8.67 -1.28 31.97
CA THR A 147 9.77 -1.43 32.91
C THR A 147 9.47 -2.38 34.07
N GLU A 148 8.29 -3.03 34.10
CA GLU A 148 8.01 -4.01 35.13
C GLU A 148 8.96 -5.22 34.99
N VAL A 149 9.75 -5.44 36.03
CA VAL A 149 10.74 -6.51 36.09
C VAL A 149 10.33 -7.44 37.21
N ILE A 150 9.98 -8.70 36.90
CA ILE A 150 9.76 -9.76 37.89
C ILE A 150 10.96 -10.70 37.86
N ASP A 151 11.59 -10.96 39.00
CA ASP A 151 12.77 -11.79 39.17
C ASP A 151 13.95 -11.41 38.24
N GLY A 152 14.16 -10.11 38.05
CA GLY A 152 15.24 -9.59 37.23
C GLY A 152 15.00 -9.71 35.72
N LYS A 153 13.81 -10.17 35.29
CA LYS A 153 13.42 -10.28 33.86
C LYS A 153 12.29 -9.30 33.55
N PRO A 154 12.37 -8.55 32.45
CA PRO A 154 11.27 -7.68 32.06
C PRO A 154 10.01 -8.53 31.81
N VAL A 155 8.90 -8.13 32.40
CA VAL A 155 7.57 -8.77 32.25
C VAL A 155 6.95 -8.45 30.89
N GLY A 156 7.73 -7.97 29.95
CA GLY A 156 7.32 -7.85 28.58
C GLY A 156 7.51 -9.17 27.84
N THR A 157 6.69 -9.40 26.83
CA THR A 157 6.80 -10.57 25.97
C THR A 157 8.16 -10.64 25.26
N ILE A 158 8.69 -9.49 24.85
CA ILE A 158 9.96 -9.38 24.10
C ILE A 158 10.73 -8.19 24.64
N ALA A 159 11.99 -8.40 25.01
CA ALA A 159 12.86 -7.34 25.49
C ALA A 159 13.14 -6.30 24.40
N PRO A 160 13.31 -5.02 24.75
CA PRO A 160 13.67 -3.97 23.81
C PRO A 160 14.91 -4.33 22.96
N GLY A 161 14.85 -4.12 21.65
CA GLY A 161 15.93 -4.44 20.71
C GLY A 161 16.13 -5.94 20.44
N GLN A 162 15.24 -6.81 20.90
CA GLN A 162 15.33 -8.26 20.74
C GLN A 162 14.14 -8.85 19.94
N GLY A 163 13.50 -8.02 19.14
CA GLY A 163 12.38 -8.41 18.24
C GLY A 163 12.83 -9.10 16.95
N ARG A 164 11.90 -9.28 16.02
CA ARG A 164 12.06 -9.99 14.74
C ARG A 164 13.16 -9.42 13.84
N THR A 165 13.43 -8.12 13.92
CA THR A 165 14.43 -7.43 13.09
C THR A 165 15.81 -7.34 13.76
N SER A 166 15.99 -7.99 14.90
CA SER A 166 17.26 -8.00 15.63
C SER A 166 18.18 -9.12 15.15
N LYS A 167 19.48 -9.01 15.48
CA LYS A 167 20.45 -10.09 15.24
C LYS A 167 20.14 -11.40 15.99
N TYR A 168 19.18 -11.37 16.89
CA TYR A 168 18.77 -12.56 17.65
C TYR A 168 17.78 -13.43 16.87
N ALA A 169 17.17 -12.91 15.81
CA ALA A 169 16.07 -13.53 15.08
C ALA A 169 16.38 -13.78 13.61
N LEU A 170 15.73 -14.79 13.03
CA LEU A 170 15.49 -14.91 11.60
C LEU A 170 14.00 -15.12 11.33
N SER A 171 13.51 -14.48 10.28
CA SER A 171 12.14 -14.65 9.80
C SER A 171 12.12 -15.51 8.54
N PHE A 172 11.14 -16.39 8.45
CA PHE A 172 10.86 -17.10 7.19
C PHE A 172 10.26 -16.17 6.15
N SER A 173 10.48 -16.45 4.88
CA SER A 173 10.11 -15.57 3.78
C SER A 173 8.59 -15.35 3.63
N ASN A 174 7.75 -16.26 4.11
CA ASN A 174 6.31 -16.08 4.11
C ASN A 174 5.82 -15.01 5.09
N SER A 175 6.67 -14.57 6.02
CA SER A 175 6.40 -13.43 6.89
C SER A 175 6.60 -12.09 6.19
N ASN A 176 7.24 -12.06 5.03
CA ASN A 176 7.28 -10.88 4.18
C ASN A 176 5.86 -10.58 3.68
N TYR A 177 5.62 -9.31 3.38
CA TYR A 177 4.36 -8.91 2.79
C TYR A 177 4.60 -8.04 1.57
N TYR A 178 3.58 -7.98 0.73
CA TYR A 178 3.60 -7.14 -0.45
C TYR A 178 2.59 -6.02 -0.33
N GLN A 179 3.00 -4.84 -0.76
CA GLN A 179 2.11 -3.71 -0.99
C GLN A 179 1.75 -3.70 -2.48
N VAL A 180 0.52 -4.10 -2.79
CA VAL A 180 -0.01 -4.04 -4.15
C VAL A 180 -0.56 -2.64 -4.39
N ARG A 181 -0.31 -2.08 -5.58
CA ARG A 181 -0.88 -0.81 -6.01
C ARG A 181 -1.45 -0.96 -7.41
N ASP A 182 -2.75 -1.16 -7.45
CA ASP A 182 -3.53 -1.18 -8.67
C ASP A 182 -4.18 0.17 -8.90
N PHE A 183 -3.93 0.73 -10.07
CA PHE A 183 -4.55 1.97 -10.49
C PHE A 183 -5.21 1.80 -11.84
N THR A 184 -6.47 2.22 -11.94
CA THR A 184 -7.23 2.26 -13.20
C THR A 184 -7.82 3.65 -13.35
N SER A 185 -7.67 4.26 -14.53
CA SER A 185 -8.25 5.57 -14.82
C SER A 185 -8.83 5.60 -16.21
N VAL A 186 -9.98 6.25 -16.33
CA VAL A 186 -10.58 6.66 -17.60
C VAL A 186 -10.82 8.17 -17.58
N ALA A 187 -10.52 8.85 -18.67
CA ALA A 187 -10.78 10.27 -18.81
C ALA A 187 -11.26 10.57 -20.21
N GLY A 188 -12.24 11.46 -20.32
CA GLY A 188 -12.71 12.01 -21.58
C GLY A 188 -12.68 13.53 -21.53
N GLU A 189 -12.39 14.14 -22.64
CA GLU A 189 -12.32 15.58 -22.79
C GLU A 189 -12.93 15.99 -24.10
N TRP A 190 -13.79 16.98 -24.08
CA TRP A 190 -14.39 17.62 -25.26
C TRP A 190 -14.00 19.09 -25.28
N ASN A 191 -13.26 19.49 -26.30
CA ASN A 191 -12.88 20.87 -26.56
C ASN A 191 -13.71 21.40 -27.74
N SER A 192 -14.41 22.50 -27.51
CA SER A 192 -15.26 23.16 -28.49
C SER A 192 -14.81 24.59 -28.70
N ARG A 193 -14.65 25.00 -29.97
CA ARG A 193 -14.34 26.36 -30.36
C ARG A 193 -15.61 26.98 -30.97
N MET A 194 -15.93 28.22 -30.56
CA MET A 194 -17.12 28.98 -30.99
C MET A 194 -16.71 30.38 -31.38
N ALA A 195 -17.57 31.08 -32.09
CA ALA A 195 -17.39 32.49 -32.50
C ALA A 195 -16.01 32.71 -33.16
N GLN A 196 -15.64 31.86 -34.14
CA GLN A 196 -14.35 31.91 -34.87
C GLN A 196 -13.11 31.81 -33.97
N GLY A 197 -13.25 31.17 -32.80
CA GLY A 197 -12.17 31.00 -31.83
C GLY A 197 -12.11 32.04 -30.72
N ALA A 198 -13.03 33.04 -30.73
CA ALA A 198 -13.15 34.00 -29.62
C ALA A 198 -13.68 33.36 -28.34
N MET A 199 -14.33 32.19 -28.44
CA MET A 199 -14.85 31.43 -27.31
C MET A 199 -14.40 29.99 -27.40
N ASN A 200 -14.06 29.39 -26.26
CA ASN A 200 -13.70 27.96 -26.12
C ASN A 200 -14.41 27.38 -24.90
N ASN A 201 -14.92 26.18 -25.03
CA ASN A 201 -15.37 25.38 -23.91
C ASN A 201 -14.58 24.08 -23.83
N MET A 202 -14.21 23.68 -22.64
CA MET A 202 -13.61 22.39 -22.32
C MET A 202 -14.49 21.69 -21.29
N LEU A 203 -15.11 20.59 -21.70
CA LEU A 203 -15.79 19.67 -20.78
C LEU A 203 -14.90 18.45 -20.59
N ARG A 204 -14.56 18.14 -19.33
CA ARG A 204 -13.76 16.98 -18.94
C ARG A 204 -14.50 16.16 -17.91
N PHE A 205 -14.45 14.86 -18.06
CA PHE A 205 -14.78 13.91 -17.00
C PHE A 205 -13.60 12.97 -16.78
N ALA A 206 -13.43 12.56 -15.53
CA ALA A 206 -12.44 11.55 -15.16
C ALA A 206 -12.98 10.63 -14.07
N TYR A 207 -12.62 9.38 -14.15
CA TYR A 207 -12.82 8.40 -13.10
C TYR A 207 -11.51 7.68 -12.84
N SER A 208 -11.12 7.56 -11.57
CA SER A 208 -9.99 6.75 -11.17
C SER A 208 -10.37 5.82 -10.03
N TYR A 209 -9.77 4.64 -10.05
CA TYR A 209 -9.86 3.64 -9.00
C TYR A 209 -8.47 3.20 -8.62
N GLN A 210 -8.11 3.39 -7.37
CA GLN A 210 -6.90 2.91 -6.73
C GLN A 210 -7.26 1.81 -5.76
N ASP A 211 -6.63 0.64 -5.89
CA ASP A 211 -6.83 -0.53 -5.04
C ASP A 211 -5.47 -1.00 -4.51
N GLU A 212 -5.30 -0.94 -3.21
CA GLU A 212 -4.02 -1.20 -2.57
C GLU A 212 -4.18 -2.19 -1.41
N PRO A 213 -4.48 -3.46 -1.69
CA PRO A 213 -4.44 -4.50 -0.68
C PRO A 213 -3.00 -4.84 -0.31
N ARG A 214 -2.81 -5.37 0.89
CA ARG A 214 -1.62 -6.14 1.20
C ARG A 214 -1.80 -7.60 0.80
N SER A 215 -0.72 -8.24 0.40
CA SER A 215 -0.68 -9.67 0.08
C SER A 215 0.57 -10.32 0.69
N PHE A 216 0.62 -11.63 0.64
CA PHE A 216 1.73 -12.45 1.14
C PHE A 216 1.84 -13.71 0.30
N ASP A 217 2.96 -14.43 0.42
CA ASP A 217 3.16 -15.66 -0.29
C ASP A 217 2.66 -16.86 0.52
N GLY A 218 2.04 -17.82 -0.15
CA GLY A 218 1.52 -19.05 0.45
C GLY A 218 0.17 -18.89 1.15
N PRO A 219 -0.27 -19.91 1.90
CA PRO A 219 -1.52 -19.90 2.65
C PRO A 219 -1.44 -18.97 3.86
N LEU A 220 -2.59 -18.45 4.30
CA LEU A 220 -2.69 -17.69 5.53
C LEU A 220 -2.36 -18.59 6.72
N PHE A 221 -1.37 -18.19 7.52
CA PHE A 221 -1.00 -18.80 8.78
C PHE A 221 -0.86 -17.71 9.84
N PRO A 222 -1.22 -17.94 11.11
CA PRO A 222 -1.05 -16.95 12.16
C PRO A 222 0.40 -16.45 12.27
N THR A 223 0.58 -15.20 12.69
CA THR A 223 1.91 -14.70 13.05
C THR A 223 2.40 -15.41 14.31
N VAL A 224 3.56 -16.04 14.25
CA VAL A 224 4.16 -16.74 15.39
C VAL A 224 5.58 -16.24 15.63
N ASP A 225 5.87 -15.83 16.86
CA ASP A 225 7.21 -15.58 17.36
C ASP A 225 7.61 -16.68 18.32
N ILE A 226 8.72 -17.35 18.02
CA ILE A 226 9.38 -18.32 18.92
C ILE A 226 10.50 -17.60 19.63
N LEU A 227 10.45 -17.59 20.95
CA LEU A 227 11.49 -16.99 21.78
C LEU A 227 12.57 -18.00 22.14
N GLN A 228 13.77 -17.48 22.38
CA GLN A 228 14.85 -18.13 23.09
C GLN A 228 15.52 -17.10 24.00
N ASP A 229 15.63 -17.40 25.27
CA ASP A 229 16.18 -16.49 26.29
C ASP A 229 15.50 -15.10 26.29
N GLY A 230 14.18 -15.06 26.04
CA GLY A 230 13.40 -13.84 26.03
C GLY A 230 13.48 -12.98 24.77
N ALA A 231 14.35 -13.33 23.81
CA ALA A 231 14.46 -12.67 22.51
C ALA A 231 13.77 -13.51 21.43
N VAL A 232 13.23 -12.87 20.41
CA VAL A 232 12.76 -13.60 19.22
C VAL A 232 13.92 -14.36 18.61
N TYR A 233 13.69 -15.63 18.34
CA TYR A 233 14.64 -16.54 17.69
C TYR A 233 14.21 -16.83 16.27
N ALA A 234 12.95 -17.18 16.07
CA ALA A 234 12.36 -17.40 14.75
C ALA A 234 10.98 -16.75 14.65
N ASN A 235 10.62 -16.32 13.44
CA ASN A 235 9.30 -15.79 13.10
C ASN A 235 8.79 -16.44 11.83
N PHE A 236 7.51 -16.82 11.83
CA PHE A 236 6.81 -17.37 10.66
C PHE A 236 5.32 -16.99 10.71
N GLY A 237 4.62 -17.24 9.59
CA GLY A 237 3.24 -16.83 9.41
C GLY A 237 3.11 -15.40 8.87
N ALA A 238 1.89 -14.99 8.56
CA ALA A 238 1.62 -13.70 7.94
C ALA A 238 2.12 -12.54 8.82
N ASP A 239 2.65 -11.49 8.20
CA ASP A 239 2.98 -10.25 8.93
C ASP A 239 1.75 -9.71 9.68
N LEU A 240 1.99 -9.18 10.87
CA LEU A 240 0.98 -8.77 11.84
C LEU A 240 -0.06 -7.78 11.30
N PHE A 241 0.30 -6.98 10.31
CA PHE A 241 -0.54 -5.93 9.72
C PHE A 241 -1.10 -6.30 8.34
N THR A 242 -0.88 -7.52 7.86
CA THR A 242 -1.21 -7.86 6.46
C THR A 242 -2.64 -8.32 6.31
N ALA A 243 -3.12 -9.20 7.20
CA ALA A 243 -4.49 -9.68 7.12
C ALA A 243 -5.49 -8.54 7.34
N GLY A 244 -6.38 -8.32 6.37
CA GLY A 244 -7.40 -7.28 6.43
C GLY A 244 -6.89 -5.85 6.16
N ASN A 245 -5.63 -5.65 5.77
CA ASN A 245 -5.13 -4.32 5.40
C ASN A 245 -5.46 -4.02 3.95
N LEU A 246 -6.26 -2.97 3.76
CA LEU A 246 -6.79 -2.57 2.46
C LEU A 246 -6.93 -1.06 2.40
N ARG A 247 -6.53 -0.47 1.30
CA ARG A 247 -6.84 0.93 0.96
C ARG A 247 -7.42 0.98 -0.45
N GLN A 248 -8.64 1.53 -0.57
CA GLN A 248 -9.30 1.76 -1.86
C GLN A 248 -9.72 3.21 -1.97
N THR A 249 -9.53 3.80 -3.14
CA THR A 249 -9.99 5.16 -3.42
C THR A 249 -10.60 5.21 -4.81
N LYS A 250 -11.84 5.71 -4.89
CA LYS A 250 -12.55 5.97 -6.14
C LYS A 250 -12.79 7.46 -6.24
N VAL A 251 -12.35 8.06 -7.33
CA VAL A 251 -12.56 9.49 -7.57
C VAL A 251 -13.27 9.66 -8.90
N PHE A 252 -14.37 10.39 -8.90
CA PHE A 252 -15.06 10.87 -10.10
C PHE A 252 -14.99 12.39 -10.13
N THR A 253 -14.58 12.94 -11.26
CA THR A 253 -14.49 14.39 -11.46
C THR A 253 -15.16 14.77 -12.77
N ILE A 254 -15.92 15.84 -12.73
CA ILE A 254 -16.40 16.54 -13.92
C ILE A 254 -15.98 18.01 -13.82
N THR A 255 -15.45 18.54 -14.91
CA THR A 255 -15.01 19.95 -15.00
C THR A 255 -15.53 20.52 -16.30
N ASP A 256 -16.15 21.68 -16.21
CA ASP A 256 -16.53 22.50 -17.38
C ASP A 256 -15.87 23.85 -17.25
N GLU A 257 -15.17 24.26 -18.30
CA GLU A 257 -14.42 25.50 -18.34
C GLU A 257 -14.75 26.25 -19.63
N PHE A 258 -15.26 27.45 -19.48
CA PHE A 258 -15.61 28.31 -20.58
C PHE A 258 -14.68 29.54 -20.61
N ASN A 259 -14.04 29.74 -21.73
CA ASN A 259 -13.13 30.86 -21.99
C ASN A 259 -13.74 31.75 -23.09
N TRP A 260 -13.67 33.08 -22.91
CA TRP A 260 -14.10 34.04 -23.95
C TRP A 260 -13.24 35.31 -23.91
N ASN A 261 -13.03 35.88 -25.09
CA ASN A 261 -12.23 37.09 -25.26
C ASN A 261 -13.13 38.27 -25.64
N VAL A 262 -12.97 39.40 -24.93
CA VAL A 262 -13.70 40.65 -25.22
C VAL A 262 -12.73 41.84 -25.08
N GLY A 263 -12.36 42.42 -26.22
CA GLY A 263 -11.38 43.53 -26.23
C GLY A 263 -10.03 43.11 -25.65
N ILE A 264 -9.61 43.76 -24.58
CA ILE A 264 -8.33 43.48 -23.88
C ILE A 264 -8.47 42.41 -22.81
N ASN A 265 -9.68 41.92 -22.55
CA ASN A 265 -9.99 40.96 -21.48
C ASN A 265 -10.08 39.54 -22.04
N LYS A 266 -9.53 38.57 -21.30
CA LYS A 266 -9.70 37.15 -21.50
C LYS A 266 -10.31 36.54 -20.24
N PHE A 267 -11.60 36.31 -20.29
CA PHE A 267 -12.35 35.73 -19.20
C PHE A 267 -12.29 34.21 -19.23
N MET A 268 -12.28 33.61 -18.04
CA MET A 268 -12.45 32.18 -17.81
C MET A 268 -13.44 31.97 -16.67
N ALA A 269 -14.48 31.18 -16.91
CA ALA A 269 -15.40 30.73 -15.88
C ALA A 269 -15.45 29.20 -15.88
N GLY A 270 -15.53 28.60 -14.72
CA GLY A 270 -15.58 27.14 -14.64
C GLY A 270 -16.31 26.62 -13.43
N PHE A 271 -16.77 25.40 -13.61
CA PHE A 271 -17.39 24.58 -12.59
C PHE A 271 -16.61 23.26 -12.48
N GLN A 272 -16.41 22.78 -11.24
CA GLN A 272 -15.87 21.46 -10.99
C GLN A 272 -16.69 20.77 -9.92
N TYR A 273 -17.02 19.50 -10.17
CA TYR A 273 -17.54 18.58 -9.18
C TYR A 273 -16.60 17.41 -9.01
N GLU A 274 -16.29 17.08 -7.78
CA GLU A 274 -15.53 15.90 -7.41
C GLU A 274 -16.31 15.06 -6.42
N HIS A 275 -16.32 13.74 -6.63
CA HIS A 275 -16.83 12.75 -5.68
C HIS A 275 -15.74 11.73 -5.40
N THR A 276 -15.30 11.69 -4.15
CA THR A 276 -14.32 10.72 -3.65
C THR A 276 -14.98 9.77 -2.67
N LYS A 277 -14.76 8.46 -2.91
CA LYS A 277 -15.09 7.41 -1.96
C LYS A 277 -13.78 6.73 -1.57
N ALA A 278 -13.42 6.80 -0.29
CA ALA A 278 -12.26 6.13 0.29
C ALA A 278 -12.72 5.03 1.25
N ILE A 279 -12.07 3.87 1.17
CA ILE A 279 -12.23 2.73 2.07
C ILE A 279 -10.86 2.41 2.63
N ASN A 280 -10.76 2.29 3.94
CA ASN A 280 -9.55 1.87 4.64
C ASN A 280 -9.88 0.70 5.56
N GLY A 281 -9.25 -0.45 5.32
CA GLY A 281 -9.32 -1.63 6.17
C GLY A 281 -8.05 -1.73 7.03
N TYR A 282 -8.22 -1.99 8.30
CA TYR A 282 -7.11 -2.19 9.23
C TYR A 282 -7.52 -3.18 10.33
N MET A 283 -6.83 -4.32 10.37
CA MET A 283 -7.09 -5.37 11.33
C MET A 283 -5.74 -5.88 11.89
N LEU A 284 -5.28 -5.24 12.96
CA LEU A 284 -4.04 -5.60 13.63
C LEU A 284 -4.13 -7.02 14.21
N GLY A 285 -3.26 -7.93 13.76
CA GLY A 285 -3.30 -9.31 14.22
C GLY A 285 -4.54 -10.09 13.75
N GLY A 286 -5.14 -9.71 12.62
CA GLY A 286 -6.33 -10.38 12.08
C GLY A 286 -6.13 -11.86 11.72
N ALA A 287 -4.90 -12.28 11.50
CA ALA A 287 -4.53 -13.69 11.33
C ALA A 287 -4.31 -14.44 12.66
N GLY A 288 -4.33 -13.73 13.80
CA GLY A 288 -3.86 -14.20 15.09
C GLY A 288 -2.36 -13.97 15.26
N TYR A 289 -1.96 -13.64 16.48
CA TYR A 289 -0.56 -13.45 16.87
C TYR A 289 -0.26 -14.27 18.11
N TYR A 290 0.72 -15.16 18.02
CA TYR A 290 1.16 -16.05 19.07
C TYR A 290 2.62 -15.80 19.41
N VAL A 291 2.95 -15.83 20.68
CA VAL A 291 4.34 -15.81 21.18
C VAL A 291 4.55 -17.02 22.09
N TYR A 292 5.50 -17.85 21.75
CA TYR A 292 5.89 -19.01 22.55
C TYR A 292 7.25 -18.78 23.21
N SER A 293 7.41 -19.26 24.45
CA SER A 293 8.67 -19.09 25.21
C SER A 293 9.82 -19.89 24.63
N SER A 294 9.49 -20.97 23.91
CA SER A 294 10.48 -21.83 23.22
C SER A 294 9.85 -22.55 22.03
N TRP A 295 10.71 -23.10 21.16
CA TRP A 295 10.27 -24.00 20.09
C TRP A 295 9.63 -25.28 20.64
N SER A 296 10.16 -25.82 21.76
CA SER A 296 9.57 -27.00 22.44
C SER A 296 8.14 -26.75 22.87
N ASP A 297 7.84 -25.55 23.41
CA ASP A 297 6.47 -25.21 23.83
C ASP A 297 5.50 -25.22 22.65
N PHE A 298 5.94 -24.70 21.49
CA PHE A 298 5.14 -24.72 20.26
C PHE A 298 4.90 -26.15 19.76
N VAL A 299 5.94 -26.98 19.73
CA VAL A 299 5.85 -28.38 19.23
C VAL A 299 4.90 -29.22 20.09
N ASN A 300 4.92 -29.01 21.40
CA ASN A 300 4.13 -29.75 22.39
C ASN A 300 2.73 -29.17 22.61
N ASP A 301 2.33 -28.17 21.81
CA ASP A 301 1.03 -27.50 21.94
C ASP A 301 0.79 -26.90 23.36
N GLU A 302 1.87 -26.43 24.01
CA GLU A 302 1.78 -25.73 25.30
C GLU A 302 1.09 -24.38 25.16
N THR A 303 0.60 -23.84 26.27
CA THR A 303 -0.03 -22.53 26.29
C THR A 303 0.97 -21.46 25.83
N PRO A 304 0.64 -20.65 24.81
CA PRO A 304 1.51 -19.58 24.38
C PRO A 304 1.74 -18.56 25.51
N LYS A 305 2.95 -18.02 25.59
CA LYS A 305 3.29 -16.95 26.53
C LYS A 305 2.38 -15.72 26.34
N ALA A 306 1.96 -15.45 25.10
CA ALA A 306 1.02 -14.40 24.78
C ALA A 306 0.25 -14.73 23.51
N PHE A 307 -1.00 -14.27 23.44
CA PHE A 307 -1.88 -14.41 22.31
C PHE A 307 -2.70 -13.14 22.12
N ALA A 308 -2.87 -12.72 20.87
CA ALA A 308 -3.81 -11.68 20.51
C ALA A 308 -4.44 -11.97 19.14
N ILE A 309 -5.69 -11.61 19.02
CA ILE A 309 -6.42 -11.64 17.76
C ILE A 309 -7.40 -10.47 17.69
N THR A 310 -7.46 -9.84 16.52
CA THR A 310 -8.54 -8.88 16.22
C THR A 310 -9.52 -9.54 15.27
N HIS A 311 -10.78 -9.49 15.60
CA HIS A 311 -11.85 -10.00 14.75
C HIS A 311 -12.97 -8.97 14.61
N SER A 312 -13.73 -9.07 13.53
CA SER A 312 -14.95 -8.27 13.35
C SER A 312 -16.11 -8.89 14.13
N ASN A 313 -16.92 -8.05 14.80
CA ASN A 313 -18.17 -8.49 15.41
C ASN A 313 -19.31 -8.58 14.39
N SER A 314 -19.13 -8.05 13.16
CA SER A 314 -20.10 -8.19 12.08
C SER A 314 -19.80 -9.41 11.24
N PRO A 315 -20.83 -10.24 10.85
CA PRO A 315 -20.64 -11.44 10.05
C PRO A 315 -20.04 -11.20 8.67
N ASP A 316 -20.27 -10.01 8.10
CA ASP A 316 -19.79 -9.58 6.79
C ASP A 316 -18.40 -8.93 6.84
N MET A 317 -17.76 -8.93 8.01
CA MET A 317 -16.45 -8.30 8.23
C MET A 317 -16.41 -6.79 7.95
N SER A 318 -17.56 -6.12 7.81
CA SER A 318 -17.63 -4.69 7.43
C SER A 318 -17.15 -3.76 8.53
N GLN A 319 -17.15 -4.20 9.77
CA GLN A 319 -16.84 -3.38 10.94
C GLN A 319 -15.40 -2.85 10.95
N PHE A 320 -14.45 -3.56 10.33
CA PHE A 320 -13.06 -3.10 10.25
C PHE A 320 -12.79 -2.17 9.04
N LEU A 321 -13.78 -1.96 8.17
CA LEU A 321 -13.68 -1.09 7.01
C LEU A 321 -14.21 0.30 7.34
N ALA A 322 -13.31 1.28 7.38
CA ALA A 322 -13.71 2.68 7.47
C ALA A 322 -14.02 3.22 6.08
N GLU A 323 -15.23 3.74 5.88
CA GLU A 323 -15.65 4.34 4.63
C GLU A 323 -15.86 5.84 4.80
N LEU A 324 -15.24 6.63 3.92
CA LEU A 324 -15.42 8.08 3.82
C LEU A 324 -15.91 8.43 2.41
N LYS A 325 -16.98 9.20 2.32
CA LYS A 325 -17.41 9.89 1.10
C LYS A 325 -17.19 11.38 1.24
N PHE A 326 -16.56 11.96 0.25
CA PHE A 326 -16.28 13.38 0.15
C PHE A 326 -16.78 13.88 -1.19
N GLN A 327 -17.46 15.04 -1.18
CA GLN A 327 -17.89 15.72 -2.40
C GLN A 327 -17.43 17.17 -2.33
N GLN A 328 -16.96 17.69 -3.45
CA GLN A 328 -16.56 19.09 -3.56
C GLN A 328 -17.18 19.70 -4.80
N TYR A 329 -17.80 20.86 -4.61
CA TYR A 329 -18.33 21.73 -5.66
C TYR A 329 -17.45 22.96 -5.70
N SER A 330 -17.00 23.33 -6.90
CA SER A 330 -16.16 24.51 -7.10
C SER A 330 -16.71 25.35 -8.24
N LEU A 331 -16.75 26.66 -8.03
CA LEU A 331 -17.04 27.66 -9.06
C LEU A 331 -15.89 28.65 -9.09
N TYR A 332 -15.47 29.04 -10.28
CA TYR A 332 -14.41 30.03 -10.42
C TYR A 332 -14.64 30.96 -11.61
N LEU A 333 -14.11 32.17 -11.45
CA LEU A 333 -14.13 33.23 -12.48
C LEU A 333 -12.76 33.92 -12.44
N GLN A 334 -12.18 34.10 -13.61
CA GLN A 334 -10.90 34.79 -13.78
C GLN A 334 -10.98 35.75 -14.97
N ASP A 335 -10.28 36.87 -14.89
CA ASP A 335 -10.04 37.79 -16.01
C ASP A 335 -8.51 38.01 -16.15
N GLU A 336 -8.00 37.87 -17.36
CA GLU A 336 -6.67 38.32 -17.78
C GLU A 336 -6.83 39.55 -18.65
N VAL A 337 -6.37 40.70 -18.15
CA VAL A 337 -6.42 42.00 -18.83
C VAL A 337 -5.06 42.27 -19.48
N SER A 338 -5.03 42.37 -20.81
CA SER A 338 -3.84 42.78 -21.55
C SER A 338 -3.76 44.30 -21.61
N VAL A 339 -3.11 44.92 -20.60
CA VAL A 339 -3.00 46.40 -20.48
C VAL A 339 -2.10 46.98 -21.58
N SER A 340 -1.08 46.23 -21.98
CA SER A 340 -0.22 46.54 -23.12
C SER A 340 0.34 45.26 -23.70
N GLU A 341 1.12 45.35 -24.79
CA GLU A 341 1.80 44.18 -25.39
C GLU A 341 2.71 43.44 -24.43
N ASN A 342 3.29 44.17 -23.45
CA ASN A 342 4.26 43.63 -22.50
C ASN A 342 3.74 43.55 -21.05
N PHE A 343 2.51 43.98 -20.79
CA PHE A 343 1.97 44.01 -19.43
C PHE A 343 0.54 43.44 -19.38
N LYS A 344 0.40 42.39 -18.58
CA LYS A 344 -0.87 41.72 -18.33
C LYS A 344 -1.13 41.66 -16.83
N VAL A 345 -2.39 41.74 -16.45
CA VAL A 345 -2.85 41.56 -15.07
C VAL A 345 -3.90 40.45 -15.06
N THR A 346 -3.73 39.48 -14.18
CA THR A 346 -4.69 38.41 -13.99
C THR A 346 -5.27 38.46 -12.56
N GLY A 347 -6.58 38.43 -12.46
CA GLY A 347 -7.30 38.37 -11.19
C GLY A 347 -8.44 37.36 -11.27
N GLY A 348 -8.72 36.68 -10.17
CA GLY A 348 -9.82 35.71 -10.15
C GLY A 348 -10.28 35.37 -8.75
N LEU A 349 -11.45 34.74 -8.69
CA LEU A 349 -12.05 34.23 -7.46
C LEU A 349 -12.45 32.79 -7.68
N ARG A 350 -12.26 31.96 -6.66
CA ARG A 350 -12.73 30.57 -6.60
C ARG A 350 -13.49 30.34 -5.30
N PHE A 351 -14.66 29.77 -5.43
CA PHE A 351 -15.50 29.33 -4.33
C PHE A 351 -15.51 27.80 -4.29
N GLU A 352 -15.34 27.21 -3.11
CA GLU A 352 -15.36 25.78 -2.91
C GLU A 352 -16.30 25.40 -1.77
N LEU A 353 -17.11 24.38 -1.99
CA LEU A 353 -18.04 23.82 -1.02
C LEU A 353 -17.76 22.33 -0.84
N PRO A 354 -16.98 21.94 0.18
CA PRO A 354 -16.80 20.55 0.54
C PRO A 354 -18.02 20.03 1.32
N THR A 355 -18.41 18.78 1.06
CA THR A 355 -19.48 18.08 1.79
C THR A 355 -19.06 16.64 2.10
N TYR A 356 -19.62 16.10 3.17
CA TYR A 356 -19.29 14.75 3.67
C TYR A 356 -20.57 13.93 3.87
N PRO A 357 -21.16 13.40 2.79
CA PRO A 357 -22.50 12.78 2.86
C PRO A 357 -22.57 11.48 3.67
N SER A 358 -21.41 10.84 3.95
CA SER A 358 -21.34 9.59 4.73
C SER A 358 -21.01 9.78 6.20
N LEU A 359 -20.69 10.99 6.63
CA LEU A 359 -20.53 11.26 8.05
C LEU A 359 -21.92 11.33 8.69
N LYS A 360 -22.57 10.17 8.86
CA LYS A 360 -23.52 10.04 9.95
C LYS A 360 -22.74 10.29 11.21
N ASN A 361 -23.26 11.12 12.10
CA ASN A 361 -22.71 11.32 13.42
C ASN A 361 -22.67 9.97 14.15
N ASN A 362 -21.59 9.22 13.96
CA ASN A 362 -21.23 8.11 14.83
C ASN A 362 -20.72 8.71 16.13
N TYR A 363 -21.58 9.51 16.74
CA TYR A 363 -21.33 10.13 18.01
C TYR A 363 -21.45 9.02 19.06
N ASN A 364 -20.36 8.69 19.71
CA ASN A 364 -20.38 7.79 20.83
C ASN A 364 -20.87 8.57 22.05
N GLU A 365 -22.18 8.46 22.34
CA GLU A 365 -22.81 9.17 23.44
C GLU A 365 -22.23 8.80 24.80
N GLU A 366 -21.67 7.59 24.95
CA GLU A 366 -21.03 7.15 26.20
C GLU A 366 -19.67 7.82 26.39
N PHE A 367 -18.89 7.95 25.31
CA PHE A 367 -17.61 8.66 25.35
C PHE A 367 -17.78 10.17 25.60
N ALA A 368 -18.86 10.75 25.10
CA ALA A 368 -19.15 12.17 25.30
C ALA A 368 -19.63 12.51 26.72
N LYS A 369 -19.93 11.52 27.54
CA LYS A 369 -20.30 11.68 28.97
C LYS A 369 -19.09 11.63 29.89
N LEU A 370 -17.89 11.25 29.38
CA LEU A 370 -16.62 11.28 30.09
C LEU A 370 -15.95 12.65 30.01
#